data_dea822e8d7206ed56b4d02a5fd9ef148
#
_entry.id   dea822e8d7206ed56b4d02a5fd9ef148
#
_cell.length_a   1.000
_cell.length_b   1.000
_cell.length_c   1.000
_cell.angle_alpha   90.00
_cell.angle_beta   90.00
_cell.angle_gamma   90.00
#
_symmetry.space_group_name_H-M   'P 1'
#
loop_
_entity.id
_entity.type
_entity.pdbx_description
1 polymer ?
#
loop_
_entity_poly.entity_id
_entity_poly.type
_entity_poly.pdbx_seq_one_letter_code
_entity_poly.pdbx_strand_id
1 'polypeptide(L)'
;MKKGDIVSAIDEDITGVVEKIEGEHVWILVDGLPFQFQKSELVIVKPFHDKVFKGQDLKKVLKEKQSSQRQKVKSKRREKEAAIVEIDLHIHKLTSSTKGMSNFDMLNLQIDTAKHRLEHAIANRIPRLVFIHGVGEGVLRMELETLFWRYPEVTFYDADYRKYGAGATEVYIYQNPKK
;
A
#
# COMPACT_ATOMS: atom_id res chain seq x y z
N MET A 1 17.52 11.70 20.67
CA MET A 1 17.20 11.95 19.26
C MET A 1 18.48 12.38 18.57
N LYS A 2 18.81 11.83 17.40
CA LYS A 2 20.01 12.13 16.60
C LYS A 2 19.62 12.28 15.12
N LYS A 3 20.49 12.93 14.34
CA LYS A 3 20.31 13.00 12.88
C LYS A 3 20.24 11.58 12.30
N GLY A 4 19.24 11.33 11.47
CA GLY A 4 18.96 10.04 10.85
C GLY A 4 17.96 9.18 11.62
N ASP A 5 17.56 9.53 12.84
CA ASP A 5 16.48 8.83 13.56
C ASP A 5 15.17 8.97 12.79
N ILE A 6 14.38 7.91 12.77
CA ILE A 6 13.00 7.99 12.26
C ILE A 6 12.11 8.36 13.44
N VAL A 7 11.39 9.47 13.28
CA VAL A 7 10.52 10.07 14.31
C VAL A 7 9.10 10.23 13.78
N SER A 8 8.13 10.19 14.69
CA SER A 8 6.74 10.49 14.41
C SER A 8 6.28 11.64 15.30
N ALA A 9 5.46 12.53 14.75
CA ALA A 9 4.80 13.57 15.53
C ALA A 9 3.69 12.96 16.40
N ILE A 10 3.51 13.50 17.62
CA ILE A 10 2.55 12.95 18.61
C ILE A 10 1.12 13.30 18.22
N ASP A 11 0.91 14.54 17.78
CA ASP A 11 -0.43 15.09 17.51
C ASP A 11 -0.84 15.04 16.03
N GLU A 12 0.08 14.61 15.15
CA GLU A 12 -0.12 14.53 13.72
C GLU A 12 0.38 13.18 13.21
N ASP A 13 -0.30 12.58 12.23
CA ASP A 13 0.12 11.31 11.60
C ASP A 13 1.26 11.56 10.58
N ILE A 14 2.31 12.23 11.07
CA ILE A 14 3.50 12.59 10.28
C ILE A 14 4.70 11.80 10.78
N THR A 15 5.34 11.08 9.87
CA THR A 15 6.59 10.35 10.15
C THR A 15 7.68 10.86 9.21
N GLY A 16 8.85 11.14 9.76
CA GLY A 16 9.97 11.66 8.98
C GLY A 16 11.33 11.24 9.54
N VAL A 17 12.39 11.61 8.83
CA VAL A 17 13.78 11.37 9.22
C VAL A 17 14.38 12.66 9.75
N VAL A 18 15.00 12.63 10.93
CA VAL A 18 15.67 13.78 11.51
C VAL A 18 16.84 14.23 10.62
N GLU A 19 16.73 15.42 10.07
CA GLU A 19 17.80 16.05 9.27
C GLU A 19 18.73 16.90 10.10
N LYS A 20 18.18 17.73 11.01
CA LYS A 20 18.94 18.69 11.81
C LYS A 20 18.27 18.89 13.17
N ILE A 21 19.07 19.14 14.20
CA ILE A 21 18.61 19.47 15.56
C ILE A 21 19.30 20.78 15.97
N GLU A 22 18.52 21.75 16.37
CA GLU A 22 18.98 23.06 16.90
C GLU A 22 18.28 23.37 18.23
N GLY A 23 18.93 23.03 19.35
CA GLY A 23 18.35 23.20 20.68
C GLY A 23 17.08 22.35 20.86
N GLU A 24 15.93 22.99 21.05
CA GLU A 24 14.62 22.34 21.17
C GLU A 24 13.91 22.15 19.81
N HIS A 25 14.44 22.72 18.72
CA HIS A 25 13.88 22.60 17.39
C HIS A 25 14.52 21.45 16.61
N VAL A 26 13.70 20.64 15.98
CA VAL A 26 14.10 19.47 15.19
C VAL A 26 13.52 19.61 13.79
N TRP A 27 14.38 19.52 12.79
CA TRP A 27 13.98 19.49 11.40
C TRP A 27 13.90 18.04 10.93
N ILE A 28 12.74 17.65 10.45
CA ILE A 28 12.51 16.32 9.90
C ILE A 28 12.18 16.41 8.41
N LEU A 29 12.66 15.45 7.65
CA LEU A 29 12.32 15.28 6.23
C LEU A 29 11.13 14.33 6.11
N VAL A 30 10.03 14.84 5.55
CA VAL A 30 8.82 14.07 5.22
C VAL A 30 8.64 14.17 3.71
N ASP A 31 8.73 13.05 3.01
CA ASP A 31 8.65 12.98 1.54
C ASP A 31 9.62 13.94 0.80
N GLY A 32 10.77 14.21 1.42
CA GLY A 32 11.80 15.10 0.86
C GLY A 32 11.58 16.58 1.17
N LEU A 33 10.55 16.96 1.90
CA LEU A 33 10.30 18.32 2.35
C LEU A 33 10.68 18.49 3.83
N PRO A 34 11.38 19.56 4.22
CA PRO A 34 11.77 19.81 5.59
C PRO A 34 10.60 20.44 6.38
N PHE A 35 10.28 19.85 7.54
CA PHE A 35 9.33 20.36 8.52
C PHE A 35 10.02 20.59 9.85
N GLN A 36 9.62 21.66 10.55
CA GLN A 36 10.16 22.02 11.86
C GLN A 36 9.16 21.64 12.95
N PHE A 37 9.63 20.88 13.95
CA PHE A 37 8.87 20.50 15.15
C PHE A 37 9.66 20.83 16.41
N GLN A 38 8.96 20.91 17.55
CA GLN A 38 9.62 20.88 18.83
C GLN A 38 10.01 19.46 19.20
N LYS A 39 11.11 19.31 19.92
CA LYS A 39 11.61 17.98 20.33
C LYS A 39 10.61 17.22 21.22
N SER A 40 9.77 17.94 21.96
CA SER A 40 8.68 17.41 22.77
C SER A 40 7.52 16.82 21.97
N GLU A 41 7.36 17.25 20.72
CA GLU A 41 6.28 16.83 19.82
C GLU A 41 6.63 15.58 19.02
N LEU A 42 7.88 15.09 19.15
CA LEU A 42 8.41 14.00 18.36
C LEU A 42 8.77 12.78 19.21
N VAL A 43 8.34 11.59 18.76
CA VAL A 43 8.72 10.29 19.34
C VAL A 43 9.62 9.54 18.36
N ILE A 44 10.68 8.91 18.89
CA ILE A 44 11.57 8.07 18.08
C ILE A 44 10.89 6.74 17.81
N VAL A 45 10.62 6.45 16.54
CA VAL A 45 10.07 5.18 16.07
C VAL A 45 11.19 4.16 15.83
N LYS A 46 12.31 4.61 15.23
CA LYS A 46 13.52 3.79 15.02
C LYS A 46 14.76 4.64 15.23
N PRO A 47 15.63 4.30 16.19
CA PRO A 47 16.89 5.00 16.37
C PRO A 47 17.83 4.68 15.20
N PHE A 48 18.54 5.69 14.73
CA PHE A 48 19.63 5.51 13.77
C PHE A 48 20.80 4.84 14.48
N HIS A 49 21.07 3.59 14.17
CA HIS A 49 22.28 2.90 14.64
C HIS A 49 23.46 3.23 13.71
N ASP A 50 24.34 4.09 14.20
CA ASP A 50 25.67 4.32 13.62
C ASP A 50 26.50 3.03 13.69
N LYS A 51 26.26 2.10 12.79
CA LYS A 51 27.31 1.15 12.43
C LYS A 51 28.26 1.90 11.53
N VAL A 52 29.33 2.43 12.15
CA VAL A 52 30.47 3.00 11.46
C VAL A 52 31.00 1.96 10.48
N PHE A 53 30.61 2.04 9.23
CA PHE A 53 31.25 1.35 8.12
C PHE A 53 32.59 2.05 7.87
N LYS A 54 33.66 1.57 8.53
CA LYS A 54 35.04 1.96 8.16
C LYS A 54 35.24 1.56 6.69
N GLY A 55 35.67 2.52 5.86
CA GLY A 55 35.71 2.44 4.39
C GLY A 55 36.53 1.31 3.75
N GLN A 56 37.02 0.33 4.53
CA GLN A 56 37.73 -0.85 4.01
C GLN A 56 36.83 -2.06 3.78
N ASP A 57 35.63 -2.09 4.39
CA ASP A 57 34.71 -3.23 4.26
C ASP A 57 33.75 -3.10 3.06
N LEU A 58 33.59 -1.91 2.51
CA LEU A 58 32.70 -1.66 1.35
C LEU A 58 33.11 -2.46 0.10
N LYS A 59 34.43 -2.61 -0.15
CA LYS A 59 34.90 -3.40 -1.31
C LYS A 59 34.71 -4.91 -1.13
N LYS A 60 34.77 -5.41 0.11
CA LYS A 60 34.52 -6.83 0.44
C LYS A 60 33.04 -7.16 0.37
N VAL A 61 32.19 -6.32 0.95
CA VAL A 61 30.72 -6.49 0.95
C VAL A 61 30.15 -6.36 -0.46
N LEU A 62 30.70 -5.47 -1.30
CA LEU A 62 30.29 -5.36 -2.71
C LEU A 62 30.70 -6.59 -3.53
N LYS A 63 31.87 -7.17 -3.25
CA LYS A 63 32.34 -8.38 -3.93
C LYS A 63 31.54 -9.62 -3.50
N GLU A 64 31.21 -9.76 -2.23
CA GLU A 64 30.38 -10.86 -1.71
C GLU A 64 28.91 -10.74 -2.16
N LYS A 65 28.34 -9.52 -2.24
CA LYS A 65 27.02 -9.31 -2.83
C LYS A 65 26.96 -9.59 -4.33
N GLN A 66 28.04 -9.30 -5.09
CA GLN A 66 28.07 -9.64 -6.51
C GLN A 66 28.23 -11.12 -6.77
N SER A 67 28.96 -11.87 -5.92
CA SER A 67 29.08 -13.33 -6.05
C SER A 67 27.81 -14.07 -5.60
N SER A 68 27.14 -13.61 -4.54
CA SER A 68 25.90 -14.21 -4.08
C SER A 68 24.68 -13.84 -4.96
N GLN A 69 24.72 -12.68 -5.67
CA GLN A 69 23.69 -12.34 -6.65
C GLN A 69 23.81 -13.19 -7.91
N ARG A 70 25.01 -13.59 -8.35
CA ARG A 70 25.17 -14.47 -9.54
C ARG A 70 24.70 -15.91 -9.29
N GLN A 71 24.69 -16.39 -8.05
CA GLN A 71 24.15 -17.72 -7.72
C GLN A 71 22.64 -17.71 -7.36
N LYS A 72 22.10 -16.59 -6.85
CA LYS A 72 20.66 -16.46 -6.56
C LYS A 72 19.80 -16.09 -7.78
N VAL A 73 20.40 -15.62 -8.89
CA VAL A 73 19.67 -15.29 -10.12
C VAL A 73 19.24 -16.55 -10.91
N LYS A 74 19.78 -17.75 -10.60
CA LYS A 74 19.37 -19.00 -11.28
C LYS A 74 18.20 -19.74 -10.64
N SER A 75 17.62 -19.28 -9.51
CA SER A 75 16.48 -19.95 -8.87
C SER A 75 15.35 -19.02 -8.39
N LYS A 76 15.33 -17.74 -8.71
CA LYS A 76 14.04 -17.05 -8.79
C LYS A 76 13.36 -17.58 -10.06
N ARG A 77 12.70 -18.75 -9.93
CA ARG A 77 11.47 -19.01 -10.67
C ARG A 77 10.80 -17.66 -10.77
N ARG A 78 10.69 -17.09 -11.98
CA ARG A 78 9.75 -16.01 -12.25
C ARG A 78 8.43 -16.51 -11.68
N GLU A 79 8.06 -16.07 -10.47
CA GLU A 79 6.66 -16.00 -10.14
C GLU A 79 6.12 -15.22 -11.33
N LYS A 80 5.41 -15.91 -12.22
CA LYS A 80 4.57 -15.25 -13.20
C LYS A 80 3.77 -14.29 -12.33
N GLU A 81 4.00 -12.99 -12.44
CA GLU A 81 3.12 -12.02 -11.87
C GLU A 81 1.74 -12.45 -12.35
N ALA A 82 0.98 -13.04 -11.44
CA ALA A 82 -0.36 -13.50 -11.78
C ALA A 82 -1.06 -12.25 -12.29
N ALA A 83 -1.55 -12.32 -13.52
CA ALA A 83 -2.14 -11.18 -14.18
C ALA A 83 -3.16 -10.56 -13.23
N ILE A 84 -2.94 -9.31 -12.84
CA ILE A 84 -3.87 -8.56 -12.00
C ILE A 84 -5.07 -8.21 -12.87
N VAL A 85 -6.26 -8.60 -12.43
CA VAL A 85 -7.51 -8.21 -13.10
C VAL A 85 -7.99 -6.92 -12.49
N GLU A 86 -8.05 -5.87 -13.30
CA GLU A 86 -8.54 -4.55 -12.91
C GLU A 86 -10.04 -4.44 -13.15
N ILE A 87 -10.77 -3.92 -12.17
CA ILE A 87 -12.22 -3.74 -12.22
C ILE A 87 -12.51 -2.29 -11.86
N ASP A 88 -12.89 -1.52 -12.87
CA ASP A 88 -13.27 -0.13 -12.70
C ASP A 88 -14.75 -0.06 -12.28
N LEU A 89 -14.99 0.40 -11.05
CA LEU A 89 -16.31 0.54 -10.45
C LEU A 89 -16.92 1.94 -10.63
N HIS A 90 -16.27 2.85 -11.35
CA HIS A 90 -16.87 4.14 -11.61
C HIS A 90 -18.20 3.97 -12.36
N ILE A 91 -19.23 4.66 -11.90
CA ILE A 91 -20.60 4.46 -12.41
C ILE A 91 -20.73 4.61 -13.92
N HIS A 92 -19.98 5.54 -14.52
CA HIS A 92 -19.96 5.76 -15.97
C HIS A 92 -19.32 4.60 -16.77
N LYS A 93 -18.64 3.65 -16.09
CA LYS A 93 -18.12 2.42 -16.69
C LYS A 93 -19.11 1.27 -16.58
N LEU A 94 -20.03 1.34 -15.63
CA LEU A 94 -20.99 0.28 -15.34
C LEU A 94 -22.32 0.48 -16.08
N THR A 95 -22.69 1.73 -16.34
CA THR A 95 -23.93 2.06 -17.06
C THR A 95 -23.71 3.20 -18.05
N SER A 96 -24.44 3.16 -19.14
CA SER A 96 -24.45 4.22 -20.17
C SER A 96 -25.27 5.45 -19.75
N SER A 97 -26.18 5.32 -18.77
CA SER A 97 -27.02 6.41 -18.29
C SER A 97 -27.33 6.25 -16.81
N THR A 98 -27.17 7.32 -16.06
CA THR A 98 -27.57 7.42 -14.65
C THR A 98 -28.89 8.16 -14.46
N LYS A 99 -29.59 8.48 -15.57
CA LYS A 99 -30.87 9.21 -15.52
C LYS A 99 -31.92 8.43 -14.75
N GLY A 100 -32.43 9.02 -13.66
CA GLY A 100 -33.44 8.38 -12.80
C GLY A 100 -32.85 7.49 -11.69
N MET A 101 -31.53 7.32 -11.63
CA MET A 101 -30.86 6.60 -10.52
C MET A 101 -30.62 7.52 -9.35
N SER A 102 -30.95 7.06 -8.15
CA SER A 102 -30.52 7.70 -6.91
C SER A 102 -29.05 7.35 -6.60
N ASN A 103 -28.41 8.07 -5.67
CA ASN A 103 -27.07 7.69 -5.17
C ASN A 103 -27.05 6.27 -4.59
N PHE A 104 -28.16 5.87 -3.98
CA PHE A 104 -28.29 4.51 -3.44
C PHE A 104 -28.34 3.45 -4.55
N ASP A 105 -29.07 3.70 -5.63
CA ASP A 105 -29.13 2.78 -6.78
C ASP A 105 -27.76 2.65 -7.44
N MET A 106 -27.05 3.76 -7.58
CA MET A 106 -25.69 3.76 -8.14
C MET A 106 -24.71 2.98 -7.27
N LEU A 107 -24.76 3.18 -5.95
CA LEU A 107 -23.93 2.45 -4.97
C LEU A 107 -24.23 0.94 -5.05
N ASN A 108 -25.51 0.54 -5.03
CA ASN A 108 -25.91 -0.86 -5.14
C ASN A 108 -25.38 -1.51 -6.42
N LEU A 109 -25.50 -0.83 -7.55
CA LEU A 109 -24.97 -1.33 -8.84
C LEU A 109 -23.46 -1.56 -8.78
N GLN A 110 -22.70 -0.64 -8.13
CA GLN A 110 -21.27 -0.77 -7.96
C GLN A 110 -20.91 -1.97 -7.05
N ILE A 111 -21.62 -2.14 -5.93
CA ILE A 111 -21.40 -3.24 -4.99
C ILE A 111 -21.79 -4.59 -5.60
N ASP A 112 -22.93 -4.67 -6.28
CA ASP A 112 -23.36 -5.90 -6.96
C ASP A 112 -22.35 -6.30 -8.05
N THR A 113 -21.86 -5.32 -8.82
CA THR A 113 -20.80 -5.56 -9.80
C THR A 113 -19.54 -6.10 -9.15
N ALA A 114 -19.09 -5.47 -8.05
CA ALA A 114 -17.91 -5.91 -7.31
C ALA A 114 -18.07 -7.33 -6.78
N LYS A 115 -19.24 -7.64 -6.19
CA LYS A 115 -19.57 -8.98 -5.69
C LYS A 115 -19.50 -10.03 -6.80
N HIS A 116 -20.17 -9.79 -7.93
CA HIS A 116 -20.13 -10.72 -9.07
C HIS A 116 -18.73 -10.96 -9.59
N ARG A 117 -17.90 -9.91 -9.68
CA ARG A 117 -16.51 -10.01 -10.14
C ARG A 117 -15.65 -10.78 -9.14
N LEU A 118 -15.83 -10.56 -7.84
CA LEU A 118 -15.14 -11.29 -6.78
C LEU A 118 -15.51 -12.79 -6.81
N GLU A 119 -16.78 -13.13 -6.85
CA GLU A 119 -17.27 -14.51 -6.89
C GLU A 119 -16.78 -15.23 -8.15
N HIS A 120 -16.83 -14.56 -9.30
CA HIS A 120 -16.26 -15.09 -10.54
C HIS A 120 -14.76 -15.36 -10.41
N ALA A 121 -14.00 -14.47 -9.77
CA ALA A 121 -12.57 -14.65 -9.56
C ALA A 121 -12.27 -15.82 -8.61
N ILE A 122 -13.05 -15.98 -7.55
CA ILE A 122 -12.94 -17.12 -6.62
C ILE A 122 -13.19 -18.43 -7.39
N ALA A 123 -14.29 -18.51 -8.16
CA ALA A 123 -14.65 -19.70 -8.93
C ALA A 123 -13.58 -20.07 -9.99
N ASN A 124 -12.97 -19.06 -10.61
CA ASN A 124 -11.97 -19.26 -11.65
C ASN A 124 -10.51 -19.27 -11.14
N ARG A 125 -10.32 -19.26 -9.82
CA ARG A 125 -8.99 -19.28 -9.18
C ARG A 125 -8.07 -18.13 -9.65
N ILE A 126 -8.65 -16.94 -9.84
CA ILE A 126 -7.90 -15.74 -10.15
C ILE A 126 -7.38 -15.17 -8.83
N PRO A 127 -6.05 -15.12 -8.61
CA PRO A 127 -5.53 -14.83 -7.27
C PRO A 127 -5.53 -13.35 -6.90
N ARG A 128 -5.60 -12.43 -7.88
CA ARG A 128 -5.43 -11.00 -7.61
C ARG A 128 -6.38 -10.15 -8.45
N LEU A 129 -7.13 -9.29 -7.75
CA LEU A 129 -8.02 -8.30 -8.33
C LEU A 129 -7.66 -6.91 -7.82
N VAL A 130 -7.91 -5.87 -8.60
CA VAL A 130 -7.87 -4.48 -8.16
C VAL A 130 -9.22 -3.85 -8.48
N PHE A 131 -9.91 -3.38 -7.45
CA PHE A 131 -11.15 -2.63 -7.57
C PHE A 131 -10.86 -1.14 -7.53
N ILE A 132 -11.14 -0.42 -8.61
CA ILE A 132 -10.94 1.02 -8.74
C ILE A 132 -12.28 1.70 -8.43
N HIS A 133 -12.36 2.33 -7.25
CA HIS A 133 -13.60 2.93 -6.71
C HIS A 133 -13.56 4.45 -6.63
N GLY A 134 -12.38 5.04 -6.89
CA GLY A 134 -12.15 6.47 -6.71
C GLY A 134 -11.98 6.86 -5.24
N VAL A 135 -11.63 8.12 -4.98
CA VAL A 135 -11.43 8.65 -3.63
C VAL A 135 -12.77 9.02 -3.01
N GLY A 136 -13.58 9.85 -3.67
CA GLY A 136 -14.91 10.27 -3.24
C GLY A 136 -15.03 10.59 -1.74
N GLU A 137 -16.20 10.34 -1.17
CA GLU A 137 -16.48 10.45 0.28
C GLU A 137 -16.14 9.15 1.05
N GLY A 138 -15.58 8.15 0.38
CA GLY A 138 -15.20 6.88 0.98
C GLY A 138 -16.33 5.86 1.19
N VAL A 139 -17.58 6.22 0.90
CA VAL A 139 -18.75 5.33 1.11
C VAL A 139 -18.60 4.02 0.34
N LEU A 140 -18.28 4.09 -0.95
CA LEU A 140 -18.10 2.89 -1.76
C LEU A 140 -16.95 2.02 -1.24
N ARG A 141 -15.84 2.62 -0.80
CA ARG A 141 -14.72 1.90 -0.19
C ARG A 141 -15.17 1.12 1.05
N MET A 142 -15.88 1.77 1.99
CA MET A 142 -16.39 1.12 3.21
C MET A 142 -17.31 -0.06 2.91
N GLU A 143 -18.20 0.10 1.95
CA GLU A 143 -19.12 -0.98 1.54
C GLU A 143 -18.37 -2.14 0.88
N LEU A 144 -17.33 -1.86 0.07
CA LEU A 144 -16.46 -2.89 -0.51
C LEU A 144 -15.69 -3.64 0.57
N GLU A 145 -15.11 -2.95 1.55
CA GLU A 145 -14.43 -3.59 2.68
C GLU A 145 -15.39 -4.50 3.45
N THR A 146 -16.62 -4.03 3.72
CA THR A 146 -17.69 -4.82 4.35
C THR A 146 -18.06 -6.06 3.51
N LEU A 147 -18.08 -5.92 2.19
CA LEU A 147 -18.32 -7.04 1.28
C LEU A 147 -17.18 -8.06 1.38
N PHE A 148 -15.90 -7.62 1.31
CA PHE A 148 -14.73 -8.50 1.31
C PHE A 148 -14.59 -9.29 2.62
N TRP A 149 -14.94 -8.71 3.77
CA TRP A 149 -14.95 -9.38 5.06
C TRP A 149 -15.87 -10.62 5.12
N ARG A 150 -16.84 -10.75 4.22
CA ARG A 150 -17.75 -11.91 4.15
C ARG A 150 -17.09 -13.14 3.53
N TYR A 151 -15.92 -13.00 2.91
CA TYR A 151 -15.22 -14.08 2.21
C TYR A 151 -13.95 -14.46 2.96
N PRO A 152 -13.91 -15.60 3.68
CA PRO A 152 -12.75 -15.99 4.50
C PRO A 152 -11.49 -16.29 3.69
N GLU A 153 -11.64 -16.59 2.40
CA GLU A 153 -10.53 -16.82 1.45
C GLU A 153 -9.94 -15.53 0.87
N VAL A 154 -10.45 -14.37 1.29
CA VAL A 154 -10.07 -13.07 0.75
C VAL A 154 -9.29 -12.27 1.78
N THR A 155 -8.23 -11.61 1.34
CA THR A 155 -7.59 -10.50 2.05
C THR A 155 -7.51 -9.30 1.13
N PHE A 156 -7.53 -8.09 1.68
CA PHE A 156 -7.52 -6.86 0.90
C PHE A 156 -6.66 -5.79 1.56
N TYR A 157 -6.14 -4.89 0.77
CA TYR A 157 -5.28 -3.78 1.16
C TYR A 157 -5.31 -2.69 0.09
N ASP A 158 -4.75 -1.51 0.40
CA ASP A 158 -4.64 -0.44 -0.59
C ASP A 158 -3.82 -0.90 -1.80
N ALA A 159 -4.32 -0.64 -3.00
CA ALA A 159 -3.60 -0.96 -4.23
C ALA A 159 -2.36 -0.06 -4.40
N ASP A 160 -1.49 -0.40 -5.36
CA ASP A 160 -0.27 0.39 -5.63
C ASP A 160 -0.63 1.86 -5.92
N TYR A 161 -0.27 2.74 -4.97
CA TYR A 161 -0.53 4.17 -5.05
C TYR A 161 0.05 4.84 -6.29
N ARG A 162 1.20 4.36 -6.78
CA ARG A 162 1.85 4.93 -7.97
C ARG A 162 1.04 4.68 -9.24
N LYS A 163 0.29 3.59 -9.25
CA LYS A 163 -0.51 3.18 -10.40
C LYS A 163 -1.96 3.66 -10.33
N TYR A 164 -2.57 3.61 -9.14
CA TYR A 164 -4.01 3.81 -8.95
C TYR A 164 -4.37 5.00 -8.05
N GLY A 165 -3.38 5.65 -7.43
CA GLY A 165 -3.64 6.65 -6.40
C GLY A 165 -4.28 6.03 -5.15
N ALA A 166 -5.00 6.84 -4.36
CA ALA A 166 -5.71 6.40 -3.15
C ALA A 166 -7.09 5.79 -3.44
N GLY A 167 -7.50 5.71 -4.71
CA GLY A 167 -8.86 5.32 -5.12
C GLY A 167 -9.02 3.86 -5.54
N ALA A 168 -8.16 2.94 -5.07
CA ALA A 168 -8.26 1.54 -5.42
C ALA A 168 -7.86 0.59 -4.28
N THR A 169 -8.54 -0.54 -4.22
CA THR A 169 -8.29 -1.61 -3.26
C THR A 169 -7.86 -2.87 -4.00
N GLU A 170 -6.72 -3.42 -3.63
CA GLU A 170 -6.26 -4.72 -4.13
C GLU A 170 -6.80 -5.83 -3.25
N VAL A 171 -7.30 -6.88 -3.89
CA VAL A 171 -7.87 -8.07 -3.27
C VAL A 171 -7.03 -9.28 -3.66
N TYR A 172 -6.54 -10.01 -2.68
CA TYR A 172 -5.85 -11.28 -2.86
C TYR A 172 -6.75 -12.44 -2.43
N ILE A 173 -6.91 -13.44 -3.29
CA ILE A 173 -7.73 -14.62 -3.08
C ILE A 173 -6.83 -15.83 -2.82
N TYR A 174 -6.92 -16.40 -1.63
CA TYR A 174 -6.18 -17.62 -1.28
C TYR A 174 -6.72 -18.82 -2.05
N GLN A 175 -5.83 -19.47 -2.81
CA GLN A 175 -6.22 -20.62 -3.64
C GLN A 175 -6.45 -21.91 -2.83
N ASN A 176 -5.93 -21.97 -1.61
CA ASN A 176 -6.13 -23.04 -0.64
C ASN A 176 -6.45 -22.39 0.71
N PRO A 177 -7.71 -22.02 1.00
CA PRO A 177 -8.07 -21.49 2.31
C PRO A 177 -7.73 -22.53 3.38
N LYS A 178 -7.03 -22.13 4.42
CA LYS A 178 -6.79 -23.00 5.57
C LYS A 178 -8.15 -23.35 6.17
N LYS A 179 -8.45 -24.63 6.24
CA LYS A 179 -9.61 -25.14 6.99
C LYS A 179 -9.49 -24.80 8.45
#